data_7df2f27cd05f8c22534dd016214f6827
#
_entry.id   7df2f27cd05f8c22534dd016214f6827
#
_cell.length_a   1.000
_cell.length_b   1.000
_cell.length_c   1.000
_cell.angle_alpha   90.00
_cell.angle_beta   90.00
_cell.angle_gamma   90.00
#
_symmetry.space_group_name_H-M   'P 1'
#
loop_
_entity.id
_entity.type
_entity.pdbx_description
1 polymer ?
#
loop_
_entity_poly.entity_id
_entity_poly.type
_entity_poly.pdbx_seq_one_letter_code
_entity_poly.pdbx_strand_id
1 'polypeptide(L)'
;MFKEMLSYFNLSQLPFSKEIKTSQLHQLPTVEKALSSARLLVETKGIGIMTGKSGSGKSCILRLLKEHLNPALYKVVYICHSSIGVYEFYTHLAAALGIPPRGRRSTMFRDIKERILFLNNSQKAHPVLLLDEAHMLNYDILQEIRLLTNFEIDSLNALTVCLCGQEPLIQKFGLSILESLANSITITIHIENLPREETYSFIEKRINDCGNSSPLYTRGALSLIHQSSAGIFRSIGFIAQAALYKAFLSKAGQVEAEHVKAVIER
;
A
#
# COMPACT_ATOMS: atom_id res chain seq x y z
N MET A 1 -2.14 2.18 32.20
CA MET A 1 -1.88 3.42 31.44
C MET A 1 -2.62 3.50 30.12
N PHE A 2 -2.37 2.63 29.08
CA PHE A 2 -3.16 2.69 27.85
C PHE A 2 -4.64 2.37 28.05
N LYS A 3 -4.97 1.35 28.84
CA LYS A 3 -6.37 0.99 29.16
C LYS A 3 -7.12 2.12 29.85
N GLU A 4 -6.46 2.84 30.73
CA GLU A 4 -7.03 3.98 31.45
C GLU A 4 -7.32 5.15 30.50
N MET A 5 -6.42 5.44 29.55
CA MET A 5 -6.65 6.44 28.49
C MET A 5 -7.84 6.05 27.61
N LEU A 6 -7.94 4.77 27.21
CA LEU A 6 -9.08 4.30 26.40
C LEU A 6 -10.40 4.46 27.17
N SER A 7 -10.44 4.07 28.46
CA SER A 7 -11.63 4.27 29.30
C SER A 7 -11.96 5.74 29.49
N TYR A 8 -10.94 6.60 29.68
CA TYR A 8 -11.13 8.04 29.84
C TYR A 8 -11.83 8.71 28.66
N PHE A 9 -11.46 8.31 27.45
CA PHE A 9 -12.04 8.83 26.21
C PHE A 9 -13.16 7.95 25.62
N ASN A 10 -13.66 6.95 26.37
CA ASN A 10 -14.67 5.99 25.91
C ASN A 10 -14.31 5.32 24.57
N LEU A 11 -13.06 4.89 24.43
CA LEU A 11 -12.55 4.20 23.24
C LEU A 11 -12.41 2.71 23.50
N SER A 12 -12.84 1.88 22.56
CA SER A 12 -12.74 0.41 22.61
C SER A 12 -11.34 -0.10 22.26
N GLN A 13 -10.59 0.67 21.45
CA GLN A 13 -9.24 0.31 20.97
C GLN A 13 -8.44 1.57 20.62
N LEU A 14 -7.13 1.40 20.33
CA LEU A 14 -6.29 2.52 19.88
C LEU A 14 -6.71 2.99 18.47
N PRO A 15 -7.10 4.26 18.28
CA PRO A 15 -7.64 4.75 17.02
C PRO A 15 -6.65 4.68 15.85
N PHE A 16 -5.36 4.85 16.12
CA PHE A 16 -4.32 4.97 15.10
C PHE A 16 -3.35 3.78 15.11
N SER A 17 -3.82 2.60 15.54
CA SER A 17 -3.05 1.37 15.46
C SER A 17 -2.81 0.96 14.00
N LYS A 18 -1.72 0.20 13.75
CA LYS A 18 -1.48 -0.47 12.45
C LYS A 18 -2.39 -1.68 12.21
N GLU A 19 -2.89 -2.29 13.28
CA GLU A 19 -3.75 -3.48 13.27
C GLU A 19 -5.21 -3.11 13.00
N ILE A 20 -5.45 -2.58 11.80
CA ILE A 20 -6.78 -2.18 11.36
C ILE A 20 -7.30 -3.20 10.38
N LYS A 21 -8.52 -3.70 10.60
CA LYS A 21 -9.22 -4.53 9.61
C LYS A 21 -9.43 -3.72 8.33
N THR A 22 -9.36 -4.38 7.19
CA THR A 22 -9.51 -3.70 5.89
C THR A 22 -10.88 -3.06 5.74
N SER A 23 -11.92 -3.68 6.32
CA SER A 23 -13.27 -3.10 6.39
C SER A 23 -13.36 -1.77 7.17
N GLN A 24 -12.37 -1.47 8.01
CA GLN A 24 -12.25 -0.23 8.78
C GLN A 24 -11.28 0.78 8.12
N LEU A 25 -10.68 0.43 6.97
CA LEU A 25 -9.88 1.37 6.20
C LEU A 25 -10.82 2.37 5.53
N HIS A 26 -10.63 3.64 5.87
CA HIS A 26 -11.49 4.69 5.37
C HIS A 26 -11.22 4.95 3.89
N GLN A 27 -12.28 4.84 3.08
CA GLN A 27 -12.26 5.17 1.66
C GLN A 27 -12.44 6.69 1.49
N LEU A 28 -11.37 7.43 1.72
CA LEU A 28 -11.27 8.84 1.41
C LEU A 28 -11.21 9.03 -0.11
N PRO A 29 -11.63 10.18 -0.66
CA PRO A 29 -11.52 10.47 -2.10
C PRO A 29 -10.12 10.20 -2.66
N THR A 30 -9.06 10.61 -1.96
CA THR A 30 -7.66 10.32 -2.35
C THR A 30 -7.38 8.82 -2.43
N VAL A 31 -7.87 8.03 -1.46
CA VAL A 31 -7.70 6.56 -1.43
C VAL A 31 -8.51 5.90 -2.54
N GLU A 32 -9.75 6.31 -2.74
CA GLU A 32 -10.65 5.76 -3.76
C GLU A 32 -10.13 6.01 -5.18
N LYS A 33 -9.60 7.21 -5.45
CA LYS A 33 -8.94 7.53 -6.72
C LYS A 33 -7.79 6.56 -7.02
N ALA A 34 -6.90 6.33 -6.04
CA ALA A 34 -5.78 5.43 -6.21
C ALA A 34 -6.22 3.95 -6.35
N LEU A 35 -7.24 3.53 -5.57
CA LEU A 35 -7.79 2.18 -5.65
C LEU A 35 -8.49 1.92 -6.99
N SER A 36 -9.25 2.89 -7.51
CA SER A 36 -9.89 2.81 -8.82
C SER A 36 -8.87 2.67 -9.95
N SER A 37 -7.77 3.43 -9.90
CA SER A 37 -6.67 3.30 -10.87
C SER A 37 -5.97 1.94 -10.75
N ALA A 38 -5.82 1.40 -9.53
CA ALA A 38 -5.24 0.08 -9.32
C ALA A 38 -6.17 -1.05 -9.84
N ARG A 39 -7.50 -0.90 -9.70
CA ARG A 39 -8.48 -1.82 -10.31
C ARG A 39 -8.40 -1.78 -11.83
N LEU A 40 -8.35 -0.57 -12.41
CA LEU A 40 -8.20 -0.41 -13.87
C LEU A 40 -6.93 -1.12 -14.37
N LEU A 41 -5.81 -1.04 -13.64
CA LEU A 41 -4.59 -1.79 -13.98
C LEU A 41 -4.84 -3.30 -14.05
N VAL A 42 -5.60 -3.85 -13.10
CA VAL A 42 -5.91 -5.29 -13.08
C VAL A 42 -6.84 -5.67 -14.23
N GLU A 43 -7.84 -4.85 -14.54
CA GLU A 43 -8.78 -5.06 -15.64
C GLU A 43 -8.09 -4.99 -17.01
N THR A 44 -7.16 -4.06 -17.19
CA THR A 44 -6.37 -3.90 -18.42
C THR A 44 -5.22 -4.88 -18.55
N LYS A 45 -4.93 -5.64 -17.47
CA LYS A 45 -3.89 -6.68 -17.43
C LYS A 45 -2.50 -6.19 -17.83
N GLY A 46 -2.13 -5.00 -17.39
CA GLY A 46 -0.88 -4.35 -17.74
C GLY A 46 0.19 -4.40 -16.65
N ILE A 47 1.27 -3.65 -16.87
CA ILE A 47 2.28 -3.31 -15.86
C ILE A 47 1.98 -1.90 -15.37
N GLY A 48 1.86 -1.72 -14.06
CA GLY A 48 1.64 -0.40 -13.46
C GLY A 48 2.65 -0.07 -12.38
N ILE A 49 2.80 1.23 -12.16
CA ILE A 49 3.61 1.78 -11.06
C ILE A 49 2.68 2.50 -10.09
N MET A 50 2.83 2.21 -8.81
CA MET A 50 2.19 2.94 -7.72
C MET A 50 3.26 3.62 -6.85
N THR A 51 3.24 4.93 -6.77
CA THR A 51 4.22 5.70 -5.99
C THR A 51 3.58 6.61 -4.97
N GLY A 52 4.37 7.04 -4.00
CA GLY A 52 3.99 8.00 -2.97
C GLY A 52 5.00 7.99 -1.83
N LYS A 53 4.94 9.00 -0.99
CA LYS A 53 5.84 9.17 0.17
C LYS A 53 5.76 7.98 1.13
N SER A 54 6.80 7.79 1.95
CA SER A 54 6.72 6.81 3.05
C SER A 54 5.57 7.15 3.98
N GLY A 55 4.71 6.17 4.29
CA GLY A 55 3.53 6.40 5.13
C GLY A 55 2.31 7.00 4.43
N SER A 56 2.32 7.17 3.09
CA SER A 56 1.18 7.68 2.31
C SER A 56 0.03 6.69 2.10
N GLY A 57 0.11 5.46 2.65
CA GLY A 57 -0.97 4.48 2.55
C GLY A 57 -0.84 3.46 1.41
N LYS A 58 0.28 3.42 0.67
CA LYS A 58 0.53 2.46 -0.43
C LYS A 58 0.13 1.03 -0.10
N SER A 59 0.70 0.46 0.95
CA SER A 59 0.41 -0.93 1.36
C SER A 59 -1.04 -1.13 1.81
N CYS A 60 -1.72 -0.07 2.29
CA CYS A 60 -3.16 -0.10 2.57
C CYS A 60 -3.97 -0.22 1.29
N ILE A 61 -3.61 0.51 0.23
CA ILE A 61 -4.26 0.42 -1.08
C ILE A 61 -4.05 -0.96 -1.71
N LEU A 62 -2.83 -1.53 -1.62
CA LEU A 62 -2.57 -2.91 -2.08
C LEU A 62 -3.42 -3.93 -1.32
N ARG A 63 -3.62 -3.74 -0.01
CA ARG A 63 -4.47 -4.60 0.81
C ARG A 63 -5.94 -4.47 0.44
N LEU A 64 -6.44 -3.24 0.24
CA LEU A 64 -7.79 -2.98 -0.27
C LEU A 64 -7.99 -3.61 -1.66
N LEU A 65 -7.06 -3.40 -2.57
CA LEU A 65 -7.10 -4.02 -3.90
C LEU A 65 -7.23 -5.54 -3.81
N LYS A 66 -6.38 -6.19 -3.01
CA LYS A 66 -6.41 -7.64 -2.82
C LYS A 66 -7.77 -8.14 -2.31
N GLU A 67 -8.42 -7.42 -1.40
CA GLU A 67 -9.74 -7.80 -0.87
C GLU A 67 -10.88 -7.57 -1.86
N HIS A 68 -10.77 -6.57 -2.71
CA HIS A 68 -11.78 -6.29 -3.74
C HIS A 68 -11.70 -7.24 -4.95
N LEU A 69 -10.57 -7.89 -5.16
CA LEU A 69 -10.41 -8.84 -6.24
C LEU A 69 -11.03 -10.19 -5.86
N ASN A 70 -11.96 -10.67 -6.71
CA ASN A 70 -12.59 -11.96 -6.51
C ASN A 70 -11.55 -13.10 -6.61
N PRO A 71 -11.32 -13.89 -5.54
CA PRO A 71 -10.31 -14.97 -5.54
C PRO A 71 -10.56 -16.08 -6.58
N ALA A 72 -11.79 -16.21 -7.08
CA ALA A 72 -12.11 -17.16 -8.14
C ALA A 72 -11.64 -16.68 -9.53
N LEU A 73 -11.48 -15.37 -9.72
CA LEU A 73 -11.07 -14.75 -10.99
C LEU A 73 -9.61 -14.26 -10.98
N TYR A 74 -9.05 -14.04 -9.80
CA TYR A 74 -7.71 -13.46 -9.65
C TYR A 74 -6.85 -14.22 -8.65
N LYS A 75 -5.65 -14.62 -9.07
CA LYS A 75 -4.63 -15.17 -8.19
C LYS A 75 -3.68 -14.04 -7.78
N VAL A 76 -3.95 -13.41 -6.63
CA VAL A 76 -3.10 -12.31 -6.13
C VAL A 76 -1.87 -12.88 -5.41
N VAL A 77 -0.69 -12.46 -5.86
CA VAL A 77 0.62 -12.75 -5.28
C VAL A 77 1.20 -11.44 -4.75
N TYR A 78 1.53 -11.39 -3.46
CA TYR A 78 2.16 -10.25 -2.82
C TYR A 78 3.58 -10.58 -2.40
N ILE A 79 4.54 -9.78 -2.82
CA ILE A 79 5.97 -9.90 -2.47
C ILE A 79 6.45 -8.55 -1.94
N CYS A 80 7.08 -8.55 -0.76
CA CYS A 80 7.68 -7.39 -0.11
C CYS A 80 9.14 -7.69 0.30
N HIS A 81 9.88 -8.36 -0.56
CA HIS A 81 11.30 -8.68 -0.33
C HIS A 81 12.15 -7.91 -1.34
N SER A 82 12.76 -6.83 -0.89
CA SER A 82 13.42 -5.85 -1.76
C SER A 82 14.94 -5.99 -1.86
N SER A 83 15.56 -6.75 -0.94
CA SER A 83 17.03 -6.91 -0.87
C SER A 83 17.47 -8.32 -1.27
N ILE A 84 16.89 -8.87 -2.34
CA ILE A 84 17.12 -10.24 -2.81
C ILE A 84 17.75 -10.24 -4.20
N GLY A 85 18.43 -11.35 -4.54
CA GLY A 85 18.90 -11.61 -5.89
C GLY A 85 17.79 -12.18 -6.80
N VAL A 86 18.11 -12.30 -8.09
CA VAL A 86 17.13 -12.83 -9.08
C VAL A 86 16.70 -14.27 -8.75
N TYR A 87 17.60 -15.09 -8.23
CA TYR A 87 17.27 -16.47 -7.86
C TYR A 87 16.26 -16.53 -6.71
N GLU A 88 16.47 -15.74 -5.66
CA GLU A 88 15.56 -15.66 -4.53
C GLU A 88 14.22 -15.07 -4.95
N PHE A 89 14.21 -14.07 -5.83
CA PHE A 89 12.97 -13.52 -6.38
C PHE A 89 12.13 -14.61 -7.07
N TYR A 90 12.74 -15.42 -7.93
CA TYR A 90 12.05 -16.55 -8.56
C TYR A 90 11.61 -17.61 -7.56
N THR A 91 12.40 -17.88 -6.54
CA THR A 91 12.06 -18.81 -5.46
C THR A 91 10.79 -18.36 -4.73
N HIS A 92 10.70 -17.08 -4.36
CA HIS A 92 9.53 -16.51 -3.70
C HIS A 92 8.31 -16.49 -4.61
N LEU A 93 8.50 -16.11 -5.88
CA LEU A 93 7.40 -16.08 -6.86
C LEU A 93 6.85 -17.49 -7.14
N ALA A 94 7.72 -18.48 -7.32
CA ALA A 94 7.34 -19.87 -7.51
C ALA A 94 6.52 -20.39 -6.31
N ALA A 95 7.04 -20.21 -5.09
CA ALA A 95 6.35 -20.62 -3.86
C ALA A 95 4.97 -19.96 -3.74
N ALA A 96 4.86 -18.65 -4.02
CA ALA A 96 3.58 -17.92 -3.98
C ALA A 96 2.57 -18.37 -5.05
N LEU A 97 3.06 -18.87 -6.18
CA LEU A 97 2.24 -19.48 -7.23
C LEU A 97 1.89 -20.96 -6.97
N GLY A 98 2.41 -21.55 -5.86
CA GLY A 98 2.20 -22.94 -5.51
C GLY A 98 3.07 -23.91 -6.29
N ILE A 99 4.23 -23.46 -6.79
CA ILE A 99 5.23 -24.30 -7.44
C ILE A 99 6.34 -24.59 -6.43
N PRO A 100 6.75 -25.85 -6.20
CA PRO A 100 7.92 -26.14 -5.39
C PRO A 100 9.16 -25.50 -5.99
N PRO A 101 9.83 -24.57 -5.29
CA PRO A 101 11.04 -23.94 -5.83
C PRO A 101 12.16 -24.98 -5.87
N ARG A 102 12.66 -25.28 -7.07
CA ARG A 102 13.71 -26.27 -7.29
C ARG A 102 14.45 -26.04 -8.60
N GLY A 103 15.66 -26.54 -8.66
CA GLY A 103 16.44 -26.52 -9.88
C GLY A 103 17.13 -25.19 -10.14
N ARG A 104 17.48 -24.97 -11.39
CA ARG A 104 18.18 -23.77 -11.86
C ARG A 104 17.20 -22.62 -12.11
N ARG A 105 17.69 -21.38 -12.15
CA ARG A 105 16.94 -20.17 -12.50
C ARG A 105 16.10 -20.35 -13.78
N SER A 106 16.69 -20.91 -14.84
CA SER A 106 16.02 -21.14 -16.13
C SER A 106 14.84 -22.11 -16.02
N THR A 107 14.94 -23.13 -15.18
CA THR A 107 13.86 -24.06 -14.90
C THR A 107 12.73 -23.37 -14.19
N MET A 108 13.02 -22.62 -13.10
CA MET A 108 12.01 -21.86 -12.37
C MET A 108 11.31 -20.82 -13.25
N PHE A 109 12.06 -20.10 -14.09
CA PHE A 109 11.48 -19.15 -15.05
C PHE A 109 10.44 -19.82 -15.96
N ARG A 110 10.78 -20.98 -16.54
CA ARG A 110 9.88 -21.75 -17.39
C ARG A 110 8.65 -22.22 -16.60
N ASP A 111 8.86 -22.85 -15.45
CA ASP A 111 7.78 -23.41 -14.62
C ASP A 111 6.82 -22.30 -14.14
N ILE A 112 7.32 -21.11 -13.81
CA ILE A 112 6.51 -19.93 -13.47
C ILE A 112 5.67 -19.49 -14.69
N LYS A 113 6.27 -19.38 -15.88
CA LYS A 113 5.53 -19.01 -17.10
C LYS A 113 4.45 -20.03 -17.45
N GLU A 114 4.75 -21.31 -17.39
CA GLU A 114 3.78 -22.38 -17.58
C GLU A 114 2.64 -22.32 -16.56
N ARG A 115 2.95 -22.05 -15.30
CA ARG A 115 1.95 -21.90 -14.22
C ARG A 115 1.03 -20.69 -14.46
N ILE A 116 1.60 -19.55 -14.89
CA ILE A 116 0.83 -18.35 -15.24
C ILE A 116 -0.16 -18.65 -16.36
N LEU A 117 0.28 -19.32 -17.42
CA LEU A 117 -0.60 -19.73 -18.52
C LEU A 117 -1.65 -20.73 -18.06
N PHE A 118 -1.30 -21.71 -17.23
CA PHE A 118 -2.25 -22.67 -16.67
C PHE A 118 -3.34 -21.97 -15.84
N LEU A 119 -2.97 -21.00 -15.00
CA LEU A 119 -3.93 -20.21 -14.21
C LEU A 119 -4.93 -19.48 -15.13
N ASN A 120 -4.45 -18.82 -16.18
CA ASN A 120 -5.32 -18.10 -17.12
C ASN A 120 -6.21 -19.05 -17.94
N ASN A 121 -5.63 -20.08 -18.54
CA ASN A 121 -6.30 -20.91 -19.53
C ASN A 121 -7.21 -21.97 -18.89
N SER A 122 -6.69 -22.68 -17.88
CA SER A 122 -7.38 -23.81 -17.27
C SER A 122 -8.20 -23.44 -16.04
N GLN A 123 -7.67 -22.58 -15.17
CA GLN A 123 -8.37 -22.18 -13.93
C GLN A 123 -9.18 -20.89 -14.09
N LYS A 124 -9.05 -20.17 -15.23
CA LYS A 124 -9.70 -18.88 -15.48
C LYS A 124 -9.42 -17.85 -14.38
N ALA A 125 -8.30 -18.00 -13.69
CA ALA A 125 -7.85 -17.14 -12.59
C ALA A 125 -6.63 -16.34 -13.05
N HIS A 126 -6.80 -15.03 -13.34
CA HIS A 126 -5.72 -14.17 -13.80
C HIS A 126 -4.72 -13.85 -12.69
N PRO A 127 -3.40 -14.11 -12.88
CA PRO A 127 -2.38 -13.77 -11.88
C PRO A 127 -2.16 -12.26 -11.78
N VAL A 128 -2.10 -11.75 -10.53
CA VAL A 128 -1.81 -10.35 -10.21
C VAL A 128 -0.62 -10.32 -9.25
N LEU A 129 0.52 -9.82 -9.69
CA LEU A 129 1.74 -9.69 -8.89
C LEU A 129 1.83 -8.27 -8.30
N LEU A 130 1.76 -8.19 -6.99
CA LEU A 130 1.92 -6.95 -6.22
C LEU A 130 3.32 -6.95 -5.59
N LEU A 131 4.21 -6.10 -6.09
CA LEU A 131 5.57 -5.93 -5.58
C LEU A 131 5.64 -4.67 -4.75
N ASP A 132 5.65 -4.82 -3.42
CA ASP A 132 5.80 -3.68 -2.50
C ASP A 132 7.28 -3.34 -2.28
N GLU A 133 7.56 -2.09 -1.95
CA GLU A 133 8.91 -1.52 -1.82
C GLU A 133 9.80 -1.72 -3.08
N ALA A 134 9.18 -1.72 -4.26
CA ALA A 134 9.86 -1.99 -5.54
C ALA A 134 11.01 -1.02 -5.86
N HIS A 135 11.07 0.15 -5.22
CA HIS A 135 12.20 1.08 -5.34
C HIS A 135 13.51 0.49 -4.79
N MET A 136 13.44 -0.54 -3.94
CA MET A 136 14.59 -1.24 -3.39
C MET A 136 15.09 -2.37 -4.29
N LEU A 137 14.28 -2.85 -5.25
CA LEU A 137 14.67 -3.92 -6.17
C LEU A 137 15.87 -3.50 -7.02
N ASN A 138 16.79 -4.44 -7.27
CA ASN A 138 17.89 -4.20 -8.20
C ASN A 138 17.39 -4.17 -9.66
N TYR A 139 18.22 -3.66 -10.57
CA TYR A 139 17.87 -3.53 -11.99
C TYR A 139 17.63 -4.89 -12.66
N ASP A 140 18.39 -5.91 -12.27
CA ASP A 140 18.25 -7.25 -12.85
C ASP A 140 16.86 -7.83 -12.60
N ILE A 141 16.31 -7.68 -11.38
CA ILE A 141 14.95 -8.13 -11.08
C ILE A 141 13.91 -7.34 -11.89
N LEU A 142 14.08 -6.03 -12.05
CA LEU A 142 13.18 -5.22 -12.85
C LEU A 142 13.20 -5.64 -14.33
N GLN A 143 14.36 -6.00 -14.87
CA GLN A 143 14.47 -6.57 -16.22
C GLN A 143 13.79 -7.95 -16.31
N GLU A 144 13.96 -8.81 -15.30
CA GLU A 144 13.29 -10.11 -15.26
C GLU A 144 11.75 -10.00 -15.24
N ILE A 145 11.21 -8.97 -14.59
CA ILE A 145 9.76 -8.69 -14.63
C ILE A 145 9.31 -8.43 -16.06
N ARG A 146 10.06 -7.68 -16.85
CA ARG A 146 9.74 -7.49 -18.28
C ARG A 146 9.75 -8.80 -19.06
N LEU A 147 10.73 -9.68 -18.81
CA LEU A 147 10.79 -10.99 -19.45
C LEU A 147 9.63 -11.91 -19.00
N LEU A 148 9.25 -11.86 -17.72
CA LEU A 148 8.11 -12.63 -17.19
C LEU A 148 6.76 -12.20 -17.77
N THR A 149 6.62 -10.95 -18.16
CA THR A 149 5.36 -10.44 -18.74
C THR A 149 5.26 -10.64 -20.27
N ASN A 150 6.36 -10.99 -20.94
CA ASN A 150 6.34 -11.26 -22.39
C ASN A 150 5.81 -12.68 -22.67
N PHE A 151 4.57 -12.78 -23.10
CA PHE A 151 3.92 -14.02 -23.54
C PHE A 151 3.54 -13.94 -25.02
N GLU A 152 3.63 -15.07 -25.72
CA GLU A 152 3.23 -15.20 -27.14
C GLU A 152 3.75 -14.07 -28.05
N ILE A 153 5.06 -13.83 -27.97
CA ILE A 153 5.73 -12.75 -28.74
C ILE A 153 5.10 -11.37 -28.41
N ASP A 154 4.84 -11.13 -27.10
CA ASP A 154 4.28 -9.87 -26.55
C ASP A 154 2.82 -9.58 -26.99
N SER A 155 2.07 -10.60 -27.40
CA SER A 155 0.67 -10.46 -27.84
C SER A 155 -0.36 -10.85 -26.76
N LEU A 156 0.07 -11.44 -25.63
CA LEU A 156 -0.80 -11.91 -24.56
C LEU A 156 -0.44 -11.29 -23.22
N ASN A 157 -1.38 -10.58 -22.61
CA ASN A 157 -1.28 -10.08 -21.24
C ASN A 157 -1.71 -11.15 -20.22
N ALA A 158 -0.81 -12.09 -19.91
CA ALA A 158 -1.10 -13.22 -19.01
C ALA A 158 -0.81 -12.92 -17.53
N LEU A 159 -0.12 -11.84 -17.22
CA LEU A 159 0.28 -11.44 -15.87
C LEU A 159 0.10 -9.93 -15.69
N THR A 160 -0.66 -9.52 -14.66
CA THR A 160 -0.66 -8.12 -14.21
C THR A 160 0.44 -7.92 -13.18
N VAL A 161 1.18 -6.82 -13.28
CA VAL A 161 2.22 -6.44 -12.32
C VAL A 161 1.96 -5.03 -11.80
N CYS A 162 1.92 -4.87 -10.48
CA CYS A 162 1.90 -3.57 -9.82
C CYS A 162 3.21 -3.39 -9.04
N LEU A 163 4.06 -2.46 -9.50
CA LEU A 163 5.30 -2.05 -8.86
C LEU A 163 5.00 -0.91 -7.89
N CYS A 164 4.95 -1.21 -6.60
CA CYS A 164 4.61 -0.24 -5.57
C CYS A 164 5.89 0.21 -4.85
N GLY A 165 6.11 1.52 -4.74
CA GLY A 165 7.33 2.03 -4.09
C GLY A 165 7.29 3.53 -3.79
N GLN A 166 8.45 4.06 -3.43
CA GLN A 166 8.63 5.50 -3.21
C GLN A 166 9.09 6.18 -4.51
N GLU A 167 9.16 7.52 -4.52
CA GLU A 167 9.52 8.34 -5.68
C GLU A 167 10.82 7.90 -6.41
N PRO A 168 11.89 7.41 -5.71
CA PRO A 168 13.07 6.88 -6.41
C PRO A 168 12.77 5.77 -7.42
N LEU A 169 11.62 5.09 -7.32
CA LEU A 169 11.19 4.11 -8.31
C LEU A 169 11.01 4.75 -9.69
N ILE A 170 10.41 5.93 -9.77
CA ILE A 170 10.22 6.67 -11.03
C ILE A 170 11.57 7.04 -11.64
N GLN A 171 12.53 7.46 -10.81
CA GLN A 171 13.87 7.83 -11.29
C GLN A 171 14.60 6.63 -11.92
N LYS A 172 14.42 5.43 -11.37
CA LYS A 172 14.97 4.20 -11.97
C LYS A 172 14.46 3.97 -13.39
N PHE A 173 13.19 4.23 -13.66
CA PHE A 173 12.59 4.06 -15.00
C PHE A 173 13.04 5.10 -16.02
N GLY A 174 13.71 6.17 -15.60
CA GLY A 174 14.39 7.12 -16.49
C GLY A 174 15.76 6.61 -17.04
N LEU A 175 16.24 5.47 -16.56
CA LEU A 175 17.52 4.91 -17.01
C LEU A 175 17.35 4.03 -18.24
N SER A 176 18.26 4.14 -19.21
CA SER A 176 18.24 3.37 -20.47
C SER A 176 18.19 1.85 -20.27
N ILE A 177 18.82 1.35 -19.20
CA ILE A 177 18.81 -0.08 -18.86
C ILE A 177 17.39 -0.64 -18.58
N LEU A 178 16.42 0.21 -18.23
CA LEU A 178 15.03 -0.16 -17.97
C LEU A 178 14.05 0.37 -19.02
N GLU A 179 14.53 0.94 -20.13
CA GLU A 179 13.68 1.53 -21.17
C GLU A 179 12.59 0.57 -21.69
N SER A 180 12.93 -0.69 -21.92
CA SER A 180 11.94 -1.70 -22.37
C SER A 180 10.84 -1.93 -21.35
N LEU A 181 11.15 -1.95 -20.06
CA LEU A 181 10.15 -2.06 -18.99
C LEU A 181 9.37 -0.76 -18.84
N ALA A 182 10.04 0.39 -18.90
CA ALA A 182 9.41 1.71 -18.84
C ALA A 182 8.34 1.89 -19.93
N ASN A 183 8.66 1.50 -21.18
CA ASN A 183 7.74 1.55 -22.29
C ASN A 183 6.55 0.57 -22.17
N SER A 184 6.64 -0.43 -21.30
CA SER A 184 5.56 -1.40 -21.05
C SER A 184 4.64 -0.97 -19.91
N ILE A 185 4.90 0.15 -19.24
CA ILE A 185 4.06 0.67 -18.16
C ILE A 185 2.80 1.27 -18.76
N THR A 186 1.65 0.72 -18.39
CA THR A 186 0.35 1.16 -18.89
C THR A 186 -0.33 2.18 -17.98
N ILE A 187 -0.10 2.09 -16.66
CA ILE A 187 -0.75 2.95 -15.66
C ILE A 187 0.27 3.39 -14.62
N THR A 188 0.30 4.69 -14.36
CA THR A 188 1.05 5.30 -13.25
C THR A 188 0.09 5.87 -12.23
N ILE A 189 0.21 5.41 -10.98
CA ILE A 189 -0.62 5.82 -9.85
C ILE A 189 0.26 6.58 -8.89
N HIS A 190 -0.06 7.84 -8.64
CA HIS A 190 0.61 8.63 -7.60
C HIS A 190 -0.35 8.84 -6.43
N ILE A 191 0.09 8.44 -5.23
CA ILE A 191 -0.68 8.63 -4.00
C ILE A 191 -0.27 9.96 -3.40
N GLU A 192 -1.17 10.91 -3.49
CA GLU A 192 -1.03 12.24 -2.94
C GLU A 192 -1.17 12.23 -1.41
N ASN A 193 -0.62 13.26 -0.76
CA ASN A 193 -0.88 13.49 0.65
C ASN A 193 -2.35 13.92 0.82
N LEU A 194 -2.94 13.62 1.98
CA LEU A 194 -4.31 14.02 2.26
C LEU A 194 -4.45 15.54 2.31
N PRO A 195 -5.45 16.12 1.62
CA PRO A 195 -5.83 17.49 1.84
C PRO A 195 -6.39 17.69 3.25
N ARG A 196 -6.55 18.94 3.64
CA ARG A 196 -6.94 19.34 4.99
C ARG A 196 -8.25 18.67 5.45
N GLU A 197 -9.27 18.73 4.63
CA GLU A 197 -10.59 18.20 4.97
C GLU A 197 -10.60 16.67 5.08
N GLU A 198 -9.84 15.99 4.22
CA GLU A 198 -9.69 14.54 4.32
C GLU A 198 -8.87 14.13 5.56
N THR A 199 -7.88 14.93 5.98
CA THR A 199 -7.16 14.72 7.23
C THR A 199 -8.09 14.78 8.43
N TYR A 200 -9.01 15.76 8.47
CA TYR A 200 -9.98 15.91 9.54
C TYR A 200 -10.95 14.73 9.56
N SER A 201 -11.55 14.43 8.41
CA SER A 201 -12.45 13.29 8.26
C SER A 201 -11.79 11.97 8.65
N PHE A 202 -10.50 11.77 8.30
CA PHE A 202 -9.75 10.59 8.71
C PHE A 202 -9.65 10.47 10.23
N ILE A 203 -9.26 11.53 10.94
CA ILE A 203 -9.12 11.51 12.41
C ILE A 203 -10.47 11.26 13.08
N GLU A 204 -11.51 12.00 12.68
CA GLU A 204 -12.86 11.89 13.24
C GLU A 204 -13.43 10.47 13.03
N LYS A 205 -13.31 9.93 11.83
CA LYS A 205 -13.79 8.57 11.55
C LYS A 205 -13.02 7.52 12.35
N ARG A 206 -11.70 7.67 12.50
CA ARG A 206 -10.89 6.74 13.32
C ARG A 206 -11.35 6.71 14.77
N ILE A 207 -11.74 7.86 15.32
CA ILE A 207 -12.31 7.98 16.67
C ILE A 207 -13.69 7.31 16.74
N ASN A 208 -14.55 7.58 15.76
CA ASN A 208 -15.89 7.00 15.68
C ASN A 208 -15.84 5.46 15.57
N ASP A 209 -14.96 4.91 14.74
CA ASP A 209 -14.74 3.46 14.59
C ASP A 209 -14.27 2.80 15.91
N CYS A 210 -13.73 3.59 16.85
CA CYS A 210 -13.34 3.14 18.18
C CYS A 210 -14.42 3.32 19.25
N GLY A 211 -15.64 3.74 18.86
CA GLY A 211 -16.80 3.79 19.72
C GLY A 211 -17.12 5.16 20.35
N ASN A 212 -16.36 6.21 20.02
CA ASN A 212 -16.65 7.55 20.50
C ASN A 212 -17.10 8.47 19.35
N SER A 213 -18.36 8.90 19.38
CA SER A 213 -18.94 9.82 18.38
C SER A 213 -18.79 11.30 18.75
N SER A 214 -18.21 11.61 19.90
CA SER A 214 -17.98 13.00 20.31
C SER A 214 -16.72 13.56 19.64
N PRO A 215 -16.68 14.85 19.29
CA PRO A 215 -15.49 15.48 18.72
C PRO A 215 -14.38 15.57 19.77
N LEU A 216 -13.45 14.61 19.73
CA LEU A 216 -12.32 14.57 20.68
C LEU A 216 -11.20 15.56 20.33
N TYR A 217 -11.12 16.05 19.12
CA TYR A 217 -10.10 17.00 18.67
C TYR A 217 -10.75 18.34 18.32
N THR A 218 -10.20 19.42 18.88
CA THR A 218 -10.62 20.77 18.48
C THR A 218 -10.18 21.09 17.04
N ARG A 219 -10.85 22.02 16.38
CA ARG A 219 -10.46 22.50 15.04
C ARG A 219 -9.02 23.00 14.98
N GLY A 220 -8.54 23.65 16.04
CA GLY A 220 -7.14 24.07 16.18
C GLY A 220 -6.16 22.90 16.20
N ALA A 221 -6.49 21.85 16.95
CA ALA A 221 -5.69 20.62 17.01
C ALA A 221 -5.63 19.93 15.65
N LEU A 222 -6.78 19.74 14.98
CA LEU A 222 -6.86 19.14 13.65
C LEU A 222 -6.05 19.91 12.62
N SER A 223 -6.14 21.25 12.64
CA SER A 223 -5.37 22.10 11.74
C SER A 223 -3.87 21.94 11.94
N LEU A 224 -3.41 21.92 13.16
CA LEU A 224 -1.99 21.78 13.50
C LEU A 224 -1.47 20.36 13.17
N ILE A 225 -2.27 19.32 13.40
CA ILE A 225 -1.94 17.95 12.98
C ILE A 225 -1.74 17.88 11.45
N HIS A 226 -2.67 18.45 10.67
CA HIS A 226 -2.54 18.47 9.22
C HIS A 226 -1.25 19.18 8.77
N GLN A 227 -0.99 20.38 9.30
CA GLN A 227 0.21 21.17 8.95
C GLN A 227 1.50 20.40 9.28
N SER A 228 1.59 19.82 10.47
CA SER A 228 2.80 19.15 10.94
C SER A 228 3.01 17.78 10.28
N SER A 229 1.95 17.10 9.87
CA SER A 229 2.01 15.80 9.17
C SER A 229 2.18 15.95 7.66
N ALA A 230 1.99 17.15 7.12
CA ALA A 230 1.87 17.40 5.68
C ALA A 230 0.84 16.47 4.99
N GLY A 231 -0.20 16.02 5.70
CA GLY A 231 -1.21 15.11 5.17
C GLY A 231 -0.76 13.66 4.99
N ILE A 232 0.37 13.24 5.57
CA ILE A 232 0.87 11.86 5.46
C ILE A 232 0.19 10.99 6.52
N PHE A 233 -0.52 9.93 6.11
CA PHE A 233 -1.31 9.06 7.00
C PHE A 233 -0.57 8.58 8.24
N ARG A 234 0.66 8.07 8.08
CA ARG A 234 1.47 7.59 9.22
C ARG A 234 1.80 8.71 10.20
N SER A 235 2.16 9.89 9.68
CA SER A 235 2.47 11.07 10.51
C SER A 235 1.22 11.60 11.21
N ILE A 236 0.07 11.66 10.51
CA ILE A 236 -1.21 12.04 11.10
C ILE A 236 -1.51 11.12 12.28
N GLY A 237 -1.48 9.80 12.05
CA GLY A 237 -1.79 8.82 13.09
C GLY A 237 -0.85 8.91 14.30
N PHE A 238 0.45 9.09 14.04
CA PHE A 238 1.45 9.25 15.12
C PHE A 238 1.19 10.51 15.95
N ILE A 239 1.03 11.67 15.31
CA ILE A 239 0.83 12.95 16.01
C ILE A 239 -0.52 12.93 16.75
N ALA A 240 -1.58 12.47 16.11
CA ALA A 240 -2.91 12.38 16.71
C ALA A 240 -2.89 11.46 17.95
N GLN A 241 -2.31 10.25 17.85
CA GLN A 241 -2.22 9.32 18.96
C GLN A 241 -1.40 9.90 20.12
N ALA A 242 -0.28 10.55 19.84
CA ALA A 242 0.57 11.15 20.86
C ALA A 242 -0.12 12.36 21.55
N ALA A 243 -0.83 13.19 20.77
CA ALA A 243 -1.59 14.32 21.30
C ALA A 243 -2.76 13.86 22.19
N LEU A 244 -3.45 12.77 21.81
CA LEU A 244 -4.49 12.14 22.62
C LEU A 244 -3.93 11.68 23.97
N TYR A 245 -2.74 11.10 23.96
CA TYR A 245 -2.07 10.70 25.21
C TYR A 245 -1.68 11.90 26.08
N LYS A 246 -1.23 13.01 25.47
CA LYS A 246 -0.93 14.25 26.22
C LYS A 246 -2.19 14.84 26.85
N ALA A 247 -3.31 14.89 26.14
CA ALA A 247 -4.60 15.34 26.67
C ALA A 247 -5.06 14.46 27.85
N PHE A 248 -4.85 13.15 27.79
CA PHE A 248 -5.13 12.25 28.93
C PHE A 248 -4.29 12.60 30.17
N LEU A 249 -2.99 12.84 29.99
CA LEU A 249 -2.09 13.20 31.13
C LEU A 249 -2.48 14.52 31.77
N SER A 250 -2.96 15.49 30.98
CA SER A 250 -3.44 16.80 31.52
C SER A 250 -4.90 16.73 32.00
N LYS A 251 -5.56 15.54 31.92
CA LYS A 251 -6.97 15.37 32.27
C LYS A 251 -7.92 16.28 31.46
N ALA A 252 -7.55 16.61 30.23
CA ALA A 252 -8.36 17.42 29.33
C ALA A 252 -9.47 16.57 28.67
N GLY A 253 -10.68 17.13 28.56
CA GLY A 253 -11.82 16.45 27.91
C GLY A 253 -11.69 16.35 26.38
N GLN A 254 -10.84 17.18 25.78
CA GLN A 254 -10.57 17.21 24.34
C GLN A 254 -9.08 17.42 24.06
N VAL A 255 -8.65 17.04 22.86
CA VAL A 255 -7.30 17.33 22.36
C VAL A 255 -7.29 18.74 21.78
N GLU A 256 -6.51 19.62 22.39
CA GLU A 256 -6.31 21.01 21.96
C GLU A 256 -4.98 21.19 21.23
N ALA A 257 -4.81 22.36 20.58
CA ALA A 257 -3.60 22.68 19.83
C ALA A 257 -2.32 22.61 20.70
N GLU A 258 -2.41 22.94 22.00
CA GLU A 258 -1.28 22.85 22.95
C GLU A 258 -0.78 21.41 23.13
N HIS A 259 -1.69 20.42 23.17
CA HIS A 259 -1.33 19.01 23.26
C HIS A 259 -0.58 18.53 22.01
N VAL A 260 -0.96 19.06 20.83
CA VAL A 260 -0.27 18.79 19.57
C VAL A 260 1.10 19.46 19.55
N LYS A 261 1.21 20.74 19.96
CA LYS A 261 2.49 21.45 20.09
C LYS A 261 3.48 20.69 20.96
N ALA A 262 3.03 20.19 22.10
CA ALA A 262 3.87 19.39 23.02
C ALA A 262 4.38 18.06 22.43
N VAL A 263 3.88 17.65 21.27
CA VAL A 263 4.35 16.46 20.51
C VAL A 263 5.36 16.84 19.43
N ILE A 264 5.13 17.97 18.72
CA ILE A 264 5.94 18.35 17.55
C ILE A 264 7.20 19.15 17.92
N GLU A 265 7.23 19.81 19.08
CA GLU A 265 8.37 20.61 19.58
C GLU A 265 9.48 19.76 20.24
N ARG A 266 9.47 18.44 20.02
CA ARG A 266 10.54 17.51 20.43
C ARG A 266 11.56 17.35 19.34
#